data_c895a215eef3e8cb630aec789b23d9a3
#
_entry.id   c895a215eef3e8cb630aec789b23d9a3
#
_cell.length_a   1.000
_cell.length_b   1.000
_cell.length_c   1.000
_cell.angle_alpha   90.00
_cell.angle_beta   90.00
_cell.angle_gamma   90.00
#
_symmetry.space_group_name_H-M   'P 1'
#
loop_
_entity.id
_entity.type
_entity.pdbx_description
1 polymer ?
#
loop_
_entity_poly.entity_id
_entity_poly.type
_entity_poly.pdbx_seq_one_letter_code
_entity_poly.pdbx_strand_id
1 'polypeptide(L)'
;MKTQMSRFQIHDDLTAPEASLPVIKGALAGAGQLPNFLGVLAGSPAALRGYTRFRSELRSNGTLTLPTLERIALAVAAHHRSEPGLALHARTGRQAGLGLDEVSLAREWDSRDDQQAALLRYLRPLAEQRACPSHLLEEAREAGWSDEQLLEAIAIVALEAFTAMVHVAGDVPADGSVEDARVLRAA
;
A
#
# COMPACT_ATOMS: atom_id res chain seq x y z
N MET A 1 -12.69 3.64 -26.01
CA MET A 1 -11.85 3.49 -24.80
C MET A 1 -11.40 2.05 -24.77
N LYS A 2 -10.10 1.79 -24.85
CA LYS A 2 -9.57 0.41 -24.70
C LYS A 2 -9.80 0.00 -23.25
N THR A 3 -10.50 -1.10 -23.05
CA THR A 3 -10.63 -1.78 -21.78
C THR A 3 -9.21 -2.17 -21.31
N GLN A 4 -8.71 -1.55 -20.24
CA GLN A 4 -7.37 -1.79 -19.75
C GLN A 4 -7.41 -3.10 -18.97
N MET A 5 -6.93 -4.18 -19.59
CA MET A 5 -6.79 -5.48 -18.94
C MET A 5 -5.42 -5.56 -18.28
N SER A 6 -5.36 -6.11 -17.07
CA SER A 6 -4.08 -6.39 -16.41
C SER A 6 -3.17 -7.24 -17.31
N ARG A 7 -1.86 -6.94 -17.29
CA ARG A 7 -0.83 -7.72 -18.02
C ARG A 7 -0.57 -9.07 -17.38
N PHE A 8 -0.84 -9.22 -16.09
CA PHE A 8 -0.81 -10.48 -15.36
C PHE A 8 -2.23 -10.99 -15.17
N GLN A 9 -2.41 -12.30 -15.14
CA GLN A 9 -3.68 -12.90 -14.79
C GLN A 9 -4.07 -12.48 -13.36
N ILE A 10 -5.31 -12.02 -13.21
CA ILE A 10 -5.93 -11.83 -11.89
C ILE A 10 -6.61 -13.15 -11.55
N HIS A 11 -6.05 -13.85 -10.58
CA HIS A 11 -6.54 -15.14 -10.11
C HIS A 11 -7.64 -14.97 -9.06
N ASP A 12 -8.51 -15.96 -9.01
CA ASP A 12 -9.50 -16.19 -7.97
C ASP A 12 -9.26 -17.54 -7.28
N ASP A 13 -10.20 -18.03 -6.50
CA ASP A 13 -10.12 -19.32 -5.81
C ASP A 13 -10.25 -20.55 -6.74
N LEU A 14 -10.67 -20.34 -8.00
CA LEU A 14 -10.80 -21.40 -9.02
C LEU A 14 -9.57 -21.49 -9.93
N THR A 15 -8.88 -20.37 -10.14
CA THR A 15 -7.80 -20.27 -11.13
C THR A 15 -6.42 -20.17 -10.52
N ALA A 16 -6.31 -19.90 -9.21
CA ALA A 16 -5.04 -19.74 -8.53
C ALA A 16 -4.31 -21.09 -8.34
N PRO A 17 -2.96 -21.07 -8.33
CA PRO A 17 -2.19 -22.21 -7.88
C PRO A 17 -2.65 -22.72 -6.51
N GLU A 18 -2.70 -24.03 -6.33
CA GLU A 18 -3.16 -24.68 -5.08
C GLU A 18 -2.47 -24.12 -3.81
N ALA A 19 -1.17 -23.87 -3.91
CA ALA A 19 -0.38 -23.32 -2.79
C ALA A 19 -0.73 -21.85 -2.43
N SER A 20 -1.52 -21.13 -3.23
CA SER A 20 -2.05 -19.79 -2.95
C SER A 20 -3.44 -19.81 -2.29
N LEU A 21 -4.18 -20.92 -2.44
CA LEU A 21 -5.58 -21.03 -1.99
C LEU A 21 -5.79 -20.71 -0.49
N PRO A 22 -4.92 -21.13 0.45
CA PRO A 22 -5.13 -20.79 1.86
C PRO A 22 -5.19 -19.28 2.12
N VAL A 23 -4.34 -18.50 1.44
CA VAL A 23 -4.32 -17.03 1.58
C VAL A 23 -5.55 -16.40 0.91
N ILE A 24 -5.91 -16.86 -0.28
CA ILE A 24 -7.09 -16.37 -1.02
C ILE A 24 -8.36 -16.61 -0.22
N LYS A 25 -8.56 -17.82 0.29
CA LYS A 25 -9.73 -18.17 1.10
C LYS A 25 -9.80 -17.34 2.39
N GLY A 26 -8.67 -17.09 3.03
CA GLY A 26 -8.58 -16.18 4.19
C GLY A 26 -8.99 -14.76 3.84
N ALA A 27 -8.52 -14.22 2.70
CA ALA A 27 -8.89 -12.88 2.25
C ALA A 27 -10.38 -12.77 1.92
N LEU A 28 -10.94 -13.75 1.20
CA LEU A 28 -12.37 -13.81 0.88
C LEU A 28 -13.24 -13.89 2.12
N ALA A 29 -12.86 -14.72 3.10
CA ALA A 29 -13.60 -14.86 4.35
C ALA A 29 -13.63 -13.56 5.19
N GLY A 30 -12.52 -12.77 5.14
CA GLY A 30 -12.42 -11.52 5.89
C GLY A 30 -13.05 -10.31 5.21
N ALA A 31 -12.91 -10.19 3.88
CA ALA A 31 -13.30 -9.00 3.13
C ALA A 31 -14.46 -9.21 2.14
N GLY A 32 -14.91 -10.44 1.94
CA GLY A 32 -15.99 -10.79 1.00
C GLY A 32 -15.59 -10.74 -0.47
N GLN A 33 -14.44 -10.14 -0.80
CA GLN A 33 -13.90 -10.07 -2.16
C GLN A 33 -12.38 -10.14 -2.12
N LEU A 34 -11.76 -10.63 -3.20
CA LEU A 34 -10.32 -10.66 -3.37
C LEU A 34 -9.88 -9.39 -4.12
N PRO A 35 -9.05 -8.52 -3.52
CA PRO A 35 -8.47 -7.38 -4.23
C PRO A 35 -7.69 -7.83 -5.47
N ASN A 36 -7.81 -7.08 -6.58
CA ASN A 36 -7.12 -7.36 -7.84
C ASN A 36 -5.61 -7.55 -7.66
N PHE A 37 -4.99 -6.73 -6.82
CA PHE A 37 -3.58 -6.87 -6.46
C PHE A 37 -3.25 -8.26 -5.87
N LEU A 38 -4.05 -8.75 -4.92
CA LEU A 38 -3.84 -10.09 -4.35
C LEU A 38 -4.12 -11.19 -5.37
N GLY A 39 -5.11 -10.98 -6.24
CA GLY A 39 -5.38 -11.88 -7.37
C GLY A 39 -4.18 -12.00 -8.31
N VAL A 40 -3.51 -10.91 -8.63
CA VAL A 40 -2.26 -10.93 -9.42
C VAL A 40 -1.13 -11.64 -8.66
N LEU A 41 -0.92 -11.32 -7.38
CA LEU A 41 0.12 -11.95 -6.57
C LEU A 41 -0.13 -13.45 -6.38
N ALA A 42 -1.39 -13.90 -6.45
CA ALA A 42 -1.74 -15.31 -6.30
C ALA A 42 -1.09 -16.20 -7.36
N GLY A 43 -0.70 -15.67 -8.50
CA GLY A 43 0.10 -16.36 -9.50
C GLY A 43 1.48 -16.82 -9.01
N SER A 44 1.99 -16.21 -7.92
CA SER A 44 3.21 -16.61 -7.23
C SER A 44 2.94 -16.89 -5.75
N PRO A 45 2.76 -18.16 -5.34
CA PRO A 45 2.49 -18.50 -3.94
C PRO A 45 3.54 -17.97 -2.96
N ALA A 46 4.81 -17.86 -3.39
CA ALA A 46 5.89 -17.33 -2.57
C ALA A 46 5.75 -15.82 -2.35
N ALA A 47 5.49 -15.06 -3.44
CA ALA A 47 5.29 -13.61 -3.36
C ALA A 47 4.04 -13.27 -2.53
N LEU A 48 2.93 -13.98 -2.76
CA LEU A 48 1.69 -13.79 -2.03
C LEU A 48 1.89 -14.01 -0.52
N ARG A 49 2.49 -15.13 -0.12
CA ARG A 49 2.73 -15.43 1.30
C ARG A 49 3.72 -14.47 1.95
N GLY A 50 4.79 -14.12 1.23
CA GLY A 50 5.78 -13.14 1.73
C GLY A 50 5.13 -11.79 1.99
N TYR A 51 4.40 -11.26 1.01
CA TYR A 51 3.69 -10.00 1.11
C TYR A 51 2.66 -10.00 2.26
N THR A 52 1.78 -10.98 2.29
CA THR A 52 0.69 -11.01 3.28
C THR A 52 1.20 -11.16 4.71
N ARG A 53 2.27 -11.94 4.93
CA ARG A 53 2.91 -12.06 6.24
C ARG A 53 3.57 -10.76 6.66
N PHE A 54 4.35 -10.15 5.77
CA PHE A 54 5.04 -8.89 6.06
C PHE A 54 4.03 -7.78 6.40
N ARG A 55 2.99 -7.64 5.58
CA ARG A 55 1.90 -6.69 5.82
C ARG A 55 1.15 -6.95 7.13
N SER A 56 0.84 -8.21 7.40
CA SER A 56 0.13 -8.60 8.62
C SER A 56 0.95 -8.28 9.86
N GLU A 57 2.26 -8.56 9.85
CA GLU A 57 3.16 -8.28 10.96
C GLU A 57 3.21 -6.79 11.30
N LEU A 58 3.46 -5.96 10.29
CA LEU A 58 3.52 -4.49 10.47
C LEU A 58 2.21 -3.87 10.95
N ARG A 59 1.05 -4.43 10.55
CA ARG A 59 -0.26 -3.91 10.95
C ARG A 59 -0.74 -4.41 12.31
N SER A 60 -0.35 -5.62 12.70
CA SER A 60 -0.87 -6.26 13.92
C SER A 60 0.06 -6.09 15.13
N ASN A 61 1.36 -6.01 14.88
CA ASN A 61 2.37 -5.98 15.93
C ASN A 61 3.24 -4.71 15.90
N GLY A 62 3.07 -3.86 14.86
CA GLY A 62 3.77 -2.59 14.76
C GLY A 62 3.22 -1.53 15.71
N THR A 63 4.01 -0.50 15.94
CA THR A 63 3.73 0.62 16.86
C THR A 63 3.16 1.85 16.14
N LEU A 64 3.21 1.88 14.79
CA LEU A 64 2.70 3.00 14.01
C LEU A 64 1.17 3.00 13.96
N THR A 65 0.58 4.17 14.11
CA THR A 65 -0.88 4.33 14.03
C THR A 65 -1.38 4.16 12.60
N LEU A 66 -2.65 3.74 12.45
CA LEU A 66 -3.26 3.59 11.13
C LEU A 66 -3.20 4.88 10.28
N PRO A 67 -3.49 6.09 10.81
CA PRO A 67 -3.30 7.32 10.06
C PRO A 67 -1.87 7.55 9.56
N THR A 68 -0.85 7.18 10.35
CA THR A 68 0.56 7.27 9.96
C THR A 68 0.88 6.32 8.81
N LEU A 69 0.44 5.07 8.91
CA LEU A 69 0.60 4.07 7.84
C LEU A 69 -0.01 4.55 6.51
N GLU A 70 -1.21 5.11 6.56
CA GLU A 70 -1.90 5.59 5.36
C GLU A 70 -1.23 6.85 4.76
N ARG A 71 -0.63 7.75 5.57
CA ARG A 71 0.19 8.85 5.05
C ARG A 71 1.41 8.35 4.28
N ILE A 72 2.15 7.40 4.84
CA ILE A 72 3.32 6.80 4.17
C ILE A 72 2.88 6.12 2.87
N ALA A 73 1.81 5.35 2.90
CA ALA A 73 1.29 4.64 1.74
C ALA A 73 0.85 5.59 0.61
N LEU A 74 0.18 6.72 0.96
CA LEU A 74 -0.18 7.77 0.00
C LEU A 74 1.05 8.39 -0.67
N ALA A 75 2.07 8.73 0.12
CA ALA A 75 3.32 9.31 -0.37
C ALA A 75 4.03 8.36 -1.36
N VAL A 76 4.16 7.08 -0.99
CA VAL A 76 4.80 6.06 -1.84
C VAL A 76 3.97 5.80 -3.10
N ALA A 77 2.64 5.69 -2.99
CA ALA A 77 1.77 5.49 -4.15
C ALA A 77 1.85 6.67 -5.13
N ALA A 78 1.94 7.90 -4.63
CA ALA A 78 2.11 9.10 -5.45
C ALA A 78 3.47 9.11 -6.16
N HIS A 79 4.56 8.85 -5.43
CA HIS A 79 5.90 8.75 -5.99
C HIS A 79 5.99 7.75 -7.15
N HIS A 80 5.42 6.57 -6.96
CA HIS A 80 5.41 5.51 -7.98
C HIS A 80 4.30 5.67 -9.03
N ARG A 81 3.45 6.70 -8.96
CA ARG A 81 2.32 6.92 -9.88
C ARG A 81 1.36 5.73 -9.94
N SER A 82 1.14 5.10 -8.79
CA SER A 82 0.22 3.97 -8.66
C SER A 82 -1.20 4.46 -8.44
N GLU A 83 -1.98 4.66 -9.52
CA GLU A 83 -3.37 5.09 -9.42
C GLU A 83 -4.23 4.16 -8.55
N PRO A 84 -4.13 2.80 -8.65
CA PRO A 84 -4.86 1.92 -7.74
C PRO A 84 -4.47 2.11 -6.27
N GLY A 85 -3.18 2.30 -6.00
CA GLY A 85 -2.66 2.58 -4.65
C GLY A 85 -3.20 3.91 -4.13
N LEU A 86 -3.16 4.97 -4.94
CA LEU A 86 -3.71 6.27 -4.56
C LEU A 86 -5.20 6.20 -4.24
N ALA A 87 -5.99 5.52 -5.06
CA ALA A 87 -7.42 5.35 -4.84
C ALA A 87 -7.71 4.57 -3.55
N LEU A 88 -6.97 3.49 -3.30
CA LEU A 88 -7.07 2.69 -2.09
C LEU A 88 -6.76 3.53 -0.85
N HIS A 89 -5.54 4.11 -0.79
CA HIS A 89 -5.05 4.79 0.40
C HIS A 89 -5.73 6.13 0.67
N ALA A 90 -6.25 6.81 -0.36
CA ALA A 90 -7.13 7.97 -0.16
C ALA A 90 -8.44 7.57 0.55
N ARG A 91 -9.02 6.41 0.22
CA ARG A 91 -10.22 5.88 0.87
C ARG A 91 -9.92 5.40 2.30
N THR A 92 -8.92 4.54 2.48
CA THR A 92 -8.57 3.97 3.78
C THR A 92 -8.02 5.02 4.74
N GLY A 93 -7.26 5.99 4.25
CA GLY A 93 -6.78 7.13 5.03
C GLY A 93 -7.93 7.98 5.57
N ARG A 94 -8.94 8.24 4.75
CA ARG A 94 -10.16 8.93 5.22
C ARG A 94 -10.93 8.11 6.27
N GLN A 95 -11.01 6.81 6.11
CA GLN A 95 -11.59 5.91 7.12
C GLN A 95 -10.77 5.91 8.42
N ALA A 96 -9.45 6.09 8.31
CA ALA A 96 -8.55 6.25 9.45
C ALA A 96 -8.58 7.65 10.09
N GLY A 97 -9.39 8.58 9.56
CA GLY A 97 -9.58 9.92 10.11
C GLY A 97 -8.76 11.02 9.44
N LEU A 98 -8.06 10.75 8.35
CA LEU A 98 -7.35 11.80 7.60
C LEU A 98 -8.36 12.72 6.89
N GLY A 99 -8.21 14.03 7.09
CA GLY A 99 -8.93 15.03 6.31
C GLY A 99 -8.46 15.06 4.84
N LEU A 100 -9.25 15.70 3.97
CA LEU A 100 -8.88 15.84 2.54
C LEU A 100 -7.53 16.54 2.36
N ASP A 101 -7.27 17.53 3.18
CA ASP A 101 -6.02 18.29 3.13
C ASP A 101 -4.82 17.41 3.51
N GLU A 102 -4.97 16.58 4.55
CA GLU A 102 -3.94 15.61 4.94
C GLU A 102 -3.67 14.57 3.85
N VAL A 103 -4.72 14.07 3.18
CA VAL A 103 -4.57 13.17 2.04
C VAL A 103 -3.79 13.84 0.91
N SER A 104 -4.01 15.13 0.67
CA SER A 104 -3.28 15.90 -0.36
C SER A 104 -1.84 16.15 0.02
N LEU A 105 -1.58 16.58 1.27
CA LEU A 105 -0.23 16.84 1.79
C LEU A 105 0.62 15.57 1.83
N ALA A 106 0.04 14.45 2.27
CA ALA A 106 0.74 13.18 2.34
C ALA A 106 1.29 12.72 0.97
N ARG A 107 0.59 13.00 -0.14
CA ARG A 107 1.08 12.73 -1.50
C ARG A 107 2.36 13.48 -1.85
N GLU A 108 2.59 14.62 -1.20
CA GLU A 108 3.77 15.47 -1.38
C GLU A 108 4.81 15.25 -0.28
N TRP A 109 4.69 14.17 0.50
CA TRP A 109 5.54 13.86 1.65
C TRP A 109 5.46 14.92 2.75
N ASP A 110 4.27 15.45 3.03
CA ASP A 110 4.03 16.49 4.02
C ASP A 110 2.78 16.22 4.86
N SER A 111 2.61 16.97 5.96
CA SER A 111 1.47 16.91 6.89
C SER A 111 1.32 18.25 7.60
N ARG A 112 0.11 18.56 8.10
CA ARG A 112 -0.12 19.67 9.03
C ARG A 112 0.35 19.38 10.44
N ASP A 113 0.54 18.14 10.78
CA ASP A 113 1.11 17.69 12.04
C ASP A 113 2.64 17.67 11.89
N ASP A 114 3.34 18.48 12.71
CA ASP A 114 4.78 18.67 12.61
C ASP A 114 5.55 17.34 12.82
N GLN A 115 5.07 16.47 13.70
CA GLN A 115 5.68 15.17 13.93
C GLN A 115 5.55 14.28 12.69
N GLN A 116 4.37 14.21 12.09
CA GLN A 116 4.13 13.44 10.86
C GLN A 116 4.91 14.02 9.68
N ALA A 117 4.97 15.35 9.57
CA ALA A 117 5.75 16.03 8.53
C ALA A 117 7.24 15.70 8.63
N ALA A 118 7.80 15.68 9.84
CA ALA A 118 9.20 15.28 10.06
C ALA A 118 9.47 13.84 9.61
N LEU A 119 8.56 12.89 9.91
CA LEU A 119 8.66 11.51 9.43
C LEU A 119 8.65 11.43 7.91
N LEU A 120 7.69 12.10 7.28
CA LEU A 120 7.55 12.06 5.82
C LEU A 120 8.76 12.69 5.12
N ARG A 121 9.28 13.81 5.63
CA ARG A 121 10.53 14.42 5.12
C ARG A 121 11.74 13.49 5.25
N TYR A 122 11.84 12.74 6.35
CA TYR A 122 12.88 11.72 6.52
C TYR A 122 12.77 10.58 5.50
N LEU A 123 11.55 10.09 5.26
CA LEU A 123 11.30 8.95 4.36
C LEU A 123 11.44 9.31 2.88
N ARG A 124 11.17 10.57 2.51
CA ARG A 124 11.20 11.01 1.11
C ARG A 124 12.52 10.70 0.38
N PRO A 125 13.69 11.15 0.85
CA PRO A 125 14.94 10.87 0.15
C PRO A 125 15.31 9.38 0.15
N LEU A 126 14.88 8.60 1.16
CA LEU A 126 15.02 7.15 1.14
C LEU A 126 14.25 6.51 -0.02
N ALA A 127 12.99 6.92 -0.22
CA ALA A 127 12.13 6.39 -1.27
C ALA A 127 12.58 6.87 -2.67
N GLU A 128 12.88 8.16 -2.82
CA GLU A 128 13.15 8.79 -4.11
C GLU A 128 14.60 8.59 -4.59
N GLN A 129 15.56 8.65 -3.68
CA GLN A 129 17.00 8.76 -4.01
C GLN A 129 17.85 7.65 -3.38
N ARG A 130 17.28 6.82 -2.52
CA ARG A 130 18.01 5.86 -1.67
C ARG A 130 19.09 6.53 -0.81
N ALA A 131 18.80 7.73 -0.37
CA ALA A 131 19.68 8.55 0.47
C ALA A 131 19.02 8.80 1.83
N CYS A 132 19.83 8.93 2.86
CA CYS A 132 19.36 9.27 4.20
C CYS A 132 20.26 10.39 4.76
N PRO A 133 19.93 11.67 4.51
CA PRO A 133 20.62 12.77 5.13
C PRO A 133 20.50 12.70 6.66
N SER A 134 21.63 12.75 7.38
CA SER A 134 21.65 12.56 8.84
C SER A 134 20.82 13.59 9.59
N HIS A 135 20.75 14.84 9.10
CA HIS A 135 19.95 15.87 9.74
C HIS A 135 18.45 15.55 9.71
N LEU A 136 17.91 14.90 8.66
CA LEU A 136 16.51 14.51 8.61
C LEU A 136 16.17 13.37 9.59
N LEU A 137 17.14 12.47 9.83
CA LEU A 137 17.00 11.45 10.86
C LEU A 137 16.94 12.08 12.26
N GLU A 138 17.83 13.05 12.52
CA GLU A 138 17.83 13.75 13.80
C GLU A 138 16.56 14.60 13.99
N GLU A 139 16.10 15.32 12.97
CA GLU A 139 14.83 16.04 13.00
C GLU A 139 13.64 15.11 13.31
N ALA A 140 13.60 13.92 12.73
CA ALA A 140 12.55 12.94 13.02
C ALA A 140 12.62 12.47 14.50
N ARG A 141 13.82 12.22 15.03
CA ARG A 141 14.02 11.88 16.46
C ARG A 141 13.62 13.02 17.38
N GLU A 142 13.99 14.25 17.07
CA GLU A 142 13.63 15.45 17.83
C GLU A 142 12.10 15.68 17.82
N ALA A 143 11.42 15.32 16.72
CA ALA A 143 9.97 15.33 16.63
C ALA A 143 9.29 14.20 17.44
N GLY A 144 10.07 13.30 18.07
CA GLY A 144 9.57 12.26 18.97
C GLY A 144 9.43 10.88 18.39
N TRP A 145 9.96 10.60 17.18
CA TRP A 145 9.96 9.26 16.60
C TRP A 145 11.07 8.40 17.20
N SER A 146 10.72 7.22 17.71
CA SER A 146 11.70 6.23 18.17
C SER A 146 12.36 5.50 17.00
N ASP A 147 13.55 4.93 17.24
CA ASP A 147 14.23 4.12 16.23
C ASP A 147 13.39 2.91 15.78
N GLU A 148 12.59 2.32 16.68
CA GLU A 148 11.63 1.26 16.34
C GLU A 148 10.62 1.76 15.32
N GLN A 149 9.98 2.90 15.58
CA GLN A 149 9.00 3.50 14.67
C GLN A 149 9.60 3.91 13.32
N LEU A 150 10.82 4.43 13.33
CA LEU A 150 11.53 4.77 12.09
C LEU A 150 11.87 3.54 11.26
N LEU A 151 12.27 2.43 11.88
CA LEU A 151 12.49 1.15 11.19
C LEU A 151 11.18 0.56 10.62
N GLU A 152 10.10 0.63 11.38
CA GLU A 152 8.76 0.23 10.89
C GLU A 152 8.32 1.10 9.71
N ALA A 153 8.54 2.41 9.76
CA ALA A 153 8.21 3.32 8.68
C ALA A 153 8.99 2.99 7.38
N ILE A 154 10.28 2.66 7.50
CA ILE A 154 11.08 2.17 6.37
C ILE A 154 10.51 0.86 5.82
N ALA A 155 10.08 -0.06 6.68
CA ALA A 155 9.48 -1.33 6.28
C ALA A 155 8.15 -1.10 5.53
N ILE A 156 7.32 -0.12 5.95
CA ILE A 156 6.11 0.28 5.23
C ILE A 156 6.46 0.88 3.87
N VAL A 157 7.46 1.75 3.76
CA VAL A 157 7.92 2.27 2.46
C VAL A 157 8.28 1.12 1.52
N ALA A 158 9.03 0.12 1.99
CA ALA A 158 9.42 -1.03 1.17
C ALA A 158 8.20 -1.89 0.74
N LEU A 159 7.25 -2.12 1.64
CA LEU A 159 6.02 -2.86 1.36
C LEU A 159 5.16 -2.16 0.30
N GLU A 160 4.95 -0.85 0.46
CA GLU A 160 4.12 -0.06 -0.45
C GLU A 160 4.82 0.20 -1.79
N ALA A 161 6.15 0.32 -1.81
CA ALA A 161 6.91 0.37 -3.06
C ALA A 161 6.77 -0.95 -3.85
N PHE A 162 6.82 -2.11 -3.17
CA PHE A 162 6.54 -3.41 -3.81
C PHE A 162 5.12 -3.44 -4.39
N THR A 163 4.13 -3.00 -3.62
CA THR A 163 2.73 -2.92 -4.06
C THR A 163 2.59 -2.06 -5.32
N ALA A 164 3.18 -0.86 -5.30
CA ALA A 164 3.15 0.07 -6.42
C ALA A 164 3.87 -0.48 -7.66
N MET A 165 5.02 -1.15 -7.48
CA MET A 165 5.73 -1.81 -8.60
C MET A 165 4.89 -2.88 -9.27
N VAL A 166 4.16 -3.70 -8.51
CA VAL A 166 3.25 -4.71 -9.07
C VAL A 166 2.09 -4.06 -9.81
N HIS A 167 1.48 -2.99 -9.25
CA HIS A 167 0.42 -2.24 -9.93
C HIS A 167 0.90 -1.71 -11.29
N VAL A 168 2.05 -1.04 -11.31
CA VAL A 168 2.60 -0.42 -12.53
C VAL A 168 3.05 -1.48 -13.54
N ALA A 169 3.79 -2.51 -13.11
CA ALA A 169 4.27 -3.56 -14.00
C ALA A 169 3.13 -4.39 -14.59
N GLY A 170 2.12 -4.67 -13.78
CA GLY A 170 0.96 -5.48 -14.16
C GLY A 170 -0.16 -4.70 -14.84
N ASP A 171 -0.11 -3.37 -14.82
CA ASP A 171 -1.24 -2.52 -15.24
C ASP A 171 -2.54 -2.94 -14.50
N VAL A 172 -2.39 -3.17 -13.18
CA VAL A 172 -3.45 -3.76 -12.36
C VAL A 172 -4.54 -2.72 -12.12
N PRO A 173 -5.81 -2.99 -12.48
CA PRO A 173 -6.89 -2.03 -12.28
C PRO A 173 -7.21 -1.84 -10.79
N ALA A 174 -7.71 -0.66 -10.44
CA ALA A 174 -8.22 -0.39 -9.10
C ALA A 174 -9.43 -1.28 -8.79
N ASP A 175 -9.55 -1.71 -7.52
CA ASP A 175 -10.70 -2.46 -7.06
C ASP A 175 -11.99 -1.62 -7.18
N GLY A 176 -13.09 -2.26 -7.58
CA GLY A 176 -14.38 -1.60 -7.81
C GLY A 176 -14.43 -0.76 -9.08
N SER A 177 -13.54 -1.00 -10.06
CA SER A 177 -13.65 -0.41 -11.39
C SER A 177 -14.95 -0.86 -12.07
N VAL A 178 -15.42 -0.06 -13.05
CA VAL A 178 -16.68 -0.32 -13.79
C VAL A 178 -16.68 -1.72 -14.46
N GLU A 179 -15.51 -2.30 -14.65
CA GLU A 179 -15.32 -3.63 -15.21
C GLU A 179 -15.68 -4.74 -14.25
N ASP A 180 -15.28 -4.66 -12.97
CA ASP A 180 -15.67 -5.62 -11.93
C ASP A 180 -17.19 -5.64 -11.76
N ALA A 181 -17.84 -4.46 -11.85
CA ALA A 181 -19.30 -4.34 -11.80
C ALA A 181 -20.01 -4.95 -13.02
N ARG A 182 -19.37 -5.06 -14.19
CA ARG A 182 -19.95 -5.70 -15.37
C ARG A 182 -19.83 -7.23 -15.34
N VAL A 183 -18.71 -7.75 -14.85
CA VAL A 183 -18.51 -9.21 -14.68
C VAL A 183 -19.48 -9.75 -13.64
N LEU A 184 -19.68 -9.04 -12.52
CA LEU A 184 -20.63 -9.41 -11.47
C LEU A 184 -22.11 -9.32 -11.90
N ARG A 185 -22.44 -8.57 -12.97
CA ARG A 185 -23.80 -8.48 -13.52
C ARG A 185 -24.06 -9.45 -14.66
N ALA A 186 -23.02 -10.08 -15.19
CA ALA A 186 -23.12 -11.04 -16.30
C ALA A 186 -23.04 -12.52 -15.84
N ALA A 187 -22.76 -12.75 -14.56
CA ALA A 187 -22.79 -14.06 -13.88
C ALA A 187 -24.08 -14.21 -13.07
#